data_6c9cc5fd4e5140ed94e0047b4d1f1ca4
#
_entry.id   6c9cc5fd4e5140ed94e0047b4d1f1ca4
#
_cell.length_a   1.000
_cell.length_b   1.000
_cell.length_c   1.000
_cell.angle_alpha   90.00
_cell.angle_beta   90.00
_cell.angle_gamma   90.00
#
_symmetry.space_group_name_H-M   'P 1'
#
loop_
_entity.id
_entity.type
_entity.pdbx_description
1 polymer ?
#
loop_
_entity_poly.entity_id
_entity_poly.type
_entity_poly.pdbx_seq_one_letter_code
_entity_poly.pdbx_strand_id
1 'polypeptide(L)'
;MLEVLYKMQPLDFVYLLVGIILVIFSIQSFVDKDHNHRIGTGLFWLLYGISFIFGSYMSKEVNGWLVIAMAAIVLFKQLGKGNYFESAIDFKRMEALRIGNVIFIPALLVGIITFIIGFFTKLGALVGLAIASIIALCVALYITKAKVGQSFHEGRRLLDAIGWTAILSQLLAALGYLFNLAGVGKLISSMVASIVPADNVFLIVVAYCIGMAFFTMIMGNAFAAFAMITSAIGVPMLVAGHGANPAVIGPIAMLAGYCGTLMTPMAANFNIVPVALLEMKDTYGVIKAQIPVAIVMLTLNILLMYYFL
;
A
#
# COMPACT_ATOMS: atom_id res chain seq x y z
N MET A 1 32.03 -3.70 -8.19
CA MET A 1 31.19 -3.53 -6.99
C MET A 1 31.17 -2.07 -6.54
N LEU A 2 32.31 -1.39 -6.34
CA LEU A 2 32.36 0.03 -5.95
C LEU A 2 31.75 0.98 -7.00
N GLU A 3 31.94 0.74 -8.30
CA GLU A 3 31.36 1.55 -9.38
C GLU A 3 29.82 1.44 -9.46
N VAL A 4 29.26 0.28 -9.09
CA VAL A 4 27.80 0.09 -9.02
C VAL A 4 27.22 0.89 -7.85
N LEU A 5 27.88 0.87 -6.68
CA LEU A 5 27.46 1.64 -5.51
C LEU A 5 27.51 3.15 -5.74
N TYR A 6 28.45 3.62 -6.56
CA TYR A 6 28.57 5.06 -6.87
C TYR A 6 27.48 5.58 -7.81
N LYS A 7 26.82 4.70 -8.58
CA LYS A 7 25.70 5.03 -9.47
C LYS A 7 24.31 4.83 -8.84
N MET A 8 24.24 4.28 -7.62
CA MET A 8 22.97 4.01 -6.94
C MET A 8 22.29 5.32 -6.52
N GLN A 9 21.03 5.42 -6.83
CA GLN A 9 20.19 6.50 -6.32
C GLN A 9 19.83 6.24 -4.84
N PRO A 10 19.51 7.27 -4.05
CA PRO A 10 19.11 7.08 -2.65
C PRO A 10 18.01 6.04 -2.44
N LEU A 11 17.10 5.91 -3.38
CA LEU A 11 16.02 4.91 -3.35
C LEU A 11 16.52 3.46 -3.49
N ASP A 12 17.59 3.23 -4.26
CA ASP A 12 18.17 1.89 -4.43
C ASP A 12 18.75 1.37 -3.10
N PHE A 13 19.31 2.24 -2.27
CA PHE A 13 19.76 1.88 -0.92
C PHE A 13 18.59 1.47 -0.02
N VAL A 14 17.43 2.12 -0.15
CA VAL A 14 16.22 1.74 0.58
C VAL A 14 15.76 0.35 0.14
N TYR A 15 15.71 0.07 -1.15
CA TYR A 15 15.35 -1.23 -1.68
C TYR A 15 16.32 -2.32 -1.24
N LEU A 16 17.62 -2.04 -1.27
CA LEU A 16 18.64 -2.95 -0.78
C LEU A 16 18.45 -3.28 0.71
N LEU A 17 18.21 -2.26 1.55
CA LEU A 17 17.96 -2.45 2.99
C LEU A 17 16.72 -3.32 3.23
N VAL A 18 15.60 -3.00 2.59
CA VAL A 18 14.36 -3.79 2.72
C VAL A 18 14.57 -5.21 2.25
N GLY A 19 15.23 -5.40 1.10
CA GLY A 19 15.52 -6.72 0.57
C GLY A 19 16.40 -7.56 1.49
N ILE A 20 17.44 -6.97 2.10
CA ILE A 20 18.28 -7.65 3.11
C ILE A 20 17.44 -8.08 4.32
N ILE A 21 16.58 -7.21 4.84
CA ILE A 21 15.69 -7.55 5.96
C ILE A 21 14.78 -8.73 5.60
N LEU A 22 14.19 -8.73 4.39
CA LEU A 22 13.35 -9.83 3.92
C LEU A 22 14.12 -11.15 3.78
N VAL A 23 15.38 -11.10 3.32
CA VAL A 23 16.26 -12.28 3.26
C VAL A 23 16.58 -12.80 4.66
N ILE A 24 16.84 -11.93 5.63
CA ILE A 24 17.05 -12.33 7.04
C ILE A 24 15.80 -13.05 7.56
N PHE A 25 14.61 -12.53 7.34
CA PHE A 25 13.36 -13.16 7.76
C PHE A 25 13.10 -14.48 7.01
N SER A 26 13.46 -14.56 5.74
CA SER A 26 13.44 -15.83 4.98
C SER A 26 14.31 -16.89 5.64
N ILE A 27 15.56 -16.55 5.96
CA ILE A 27 16.48 -17.47 6.64
C ILE A 27 15.92 -17.91 7.99
N GLN A 28 15.40 -16.98 8.79
CA GLN A 28 14.74 -17.29 10.06
C GLN A 28 13.56 -18.26 9.88
N SER A 29 12.77 -18.10 8.81
CA SER A 29 11.64 -18.99 8.50
C SER A 29 12.11 -20.39 8.10
N PHE A 30 13.20 -20.52 7.33
CA PHE A 30 13.77 -21.82 6.96
C PHE A 30 14.35 -22.57 8.17
N VAL A 31 14.94 -21.87 9.11
CA VAL A 31 15.59 -22.45 10.30
C VAL A 31 14.56 -22.85 11.37
N ASP A 32 13.41 -22.20 11.40
CA ASP A 32 12.35 -22.45 12.37
C ASP A 32 11.66 -23.80 12.12
N LYS A 33 11.98 -24.80 12.95
CA LYS A 33 11.43 -26.16 12.83
C LYS A 33 9.97 -26.27 13.22
N ASP A 34 9.49 -25.36 14.05
CA ASP A 34 8.11 -25.34 14.57
C ASP A 34 7.15 -24.58 13.63
N HIS A 35 7.67 -24.00 12.56
CA HIS A 35 6.86 -23.29 11.57
C HIS A 35 6.15 -24.26 10.61
N ASN A 36 4.81 -24.23 10.58
CA ASN A 36 3.99 -25.18 9.81
C ASN A 36 4.33 -25.26 8.32
N HIS A 37 4.70 -24.14 7.69
CA HIS A 37 5.04 -24.03 6.26
C HIS A 37 6.38 -23.32 6.05
N ARG A 38 7.42 -23.70 6.81
CA ARG A 38 8.73 -23.06 6.83
C ARG A 38 9.36 -22.88 5.45
N ILE A 39 9.23 -23.91 4.57
CA ILE A 39 9.83 -23.87 3.22
C ILE A 39 9.10 -22.88 2.34
N GLY A 40 7.77 -22.96 2.28
CA GLY A 40 6.95 -22.06 1.46
C GLY A 40 7.06 -20.61 1.92
N THR A 41 6.97 -20.35 3.22
CA THR A 41 7.12 -19.00 3.79
C THR A 41 8.53 -18.46 3.59
N GLY A 42 9.57 -19.26 3.83
CA GLY A 42 10.95 -18.88 3.59
C GLY A 42 11.21 -18.55 2.12
N LEU A 43 10.73 -19.39 1.21
CA LEU A 43 10.88 -19.17 -0.23
C LEU A 43 10.13 -17.90 -0.69
N PHE A 44 8.92 -17.66 -0.17
CA PHE A 44 8.15 -16.46 -0.48
C PHE A 44 8.91 -15.17 -0.12
N TRP A 45 9.42 -15.08 1.12
CA TRP A 45 10.17 -13.91 1.57
C TRP A 45 11.53 -13.80 0.88
N LEU A 46 12.15 -14.93 0.48
CA LEU A 46 13.38 -14.92 -0.32
C LEU A 46 13.15 -14.31 -1.70
N LEU A 47 12.12 -14.78 -2.42
CA LEU A 47 11.78 -14.26 -3.75
C LEU A 47 11.42 -12.78 -3.69
N TYR A 48 10.70 -12.36 -2.64
CA TYR A 48 10.35 -10.98 -2.43
C TYR A 48 11.59 -10.13 -2.12
N GLY A 49 12.51 -10.61 -1.27
CA GLY A 49 13.80 -9.96 -1.00
C GLY A 49 14.66 -9.82 -2.26
N ILE A 50 14.74 -10.86 -3.09
CA ILE A 50 15.43 -10.85 -4.38
C ILE A 50 14.82 -9.78 -5.31
N SER A 51 13.50 -9.69 -5.37
CA SER A 51 12.80 -8.67 -6.16
C SER A 51 13.16 -7.24 -5.71
N PHE A 52 13.31 -7.00 -4.40
CA PHE A 52 13.76 -5.70 -3.88
C PHE A 52 15.22 -5.41 -4.18
N ILE A 53 16.13 -6.38 -4.00
CA ILE A 53 17.58 -6.19 -4.18
C ILE A 53 17.94 -6.03 -5.67
N PHE A 54 17.37 -6.87 -6.52
CA PHE A 54 17.79 -7.00 -7.91
C PHE A 54 16.75 -6.54 -8.93
N GLY A 55 15.53 -6.16 -8.50
CA GLY A 55 14.42 -5.85 -9.39
C GLY A 55 14.72 -4.77 -10.43
N SER A 56 15.52 -3.75 -10.08
CA SER A 56 15.96 -2.70 -11.01
C SER A 56 16.96 -3.20 -12.06
N TYR A 57 17.65 -4.31 -11.81
CA TYR A 57 18.67 -4.90 -12.68
C TYR A 57 18.15 -6.07 -13.51
N MET A 58 17.00 -6.62 -13.15
CA MET A 58 16.37 -7.75 -13.84
C MET A 58 15.48 -7.26 -14.99
N SER A 59 15.29 -8.12 -15.99
CA SER A 59 14.32 -7.85 -17.05
C SER A 59 12.88 -7.87 -16.48
N LYS A 60 11.95 -7.20 -17.19
CA LYS A 60 10.52 -7.15 -16.78
C LYS A 60 9.91 -8.54 -16.69
N GLU A 61 10.32 -9.45 -17.58
CA GLU A 61 9.86 -10.83 -17.63
C GLU A 61 10.29 -11.61 -16.39
N VAL A 62 11.57 -11.48 -15.98
CA VAL A 62 12.09 -12.13 -14.77
C VAL A 62 11.36 -11.62 -13.53
N ASN A 63 11.16 -10.31 -13.40
CA ASN A 63 10.38 -9.74 -12.32
C ASN A 63 8.94 -10.28 -12.31
N GLY A 64 8.32 -10.42 -13.50
CA GLY A 64 6.99 -11.01 -13.63
C GLY A 64 6.95 -12.47 -13.15
N TRP A 65 7.95 -13.28 -13.51
CA TRP A 65 8.04 -14.67 -13.05
C TRP A 65 8.26 -14.79 -11.54
N LEU A 66 9.00 -13.86 -10.91
CA LEU A 66 9.12 -13.83 -9.44
C LEU A 66 7.75 -13.60 -8.76
N VAL A 67 6.95 -12.66 -9.30
CA VAL A 67 5.60 -12.40 -8.76
C VAL A 67 4.68 -13.61 -8.96
N ILE A 68 4.73 -14.27 -10.14
CA ILE A 68 3.96 -15.49 -10.41
C ILE A 68 4.38 -16.61 -9.47
N ALA A 69 5.67 -16.80 -9.21
CA ALA A 69 6.16 -17.81 -8.29
C ALA A 69 5.68 -17.56 -6.85
N MET A 70 5.72 -16.30 -6.40
CA MET A 70 5.16 -15.92 -5.09
C MET A 70 3.65 -16.16 -5.03
N ALA A 71 2.90 -15.80 -6.07
CA ALA A 71 1.47 -16.05 -6.17
C ALA A 71 1.14 -17.56 -6.15
N ALA A 72 1.96 -18.40 -6.79
CA ALA A 72 1.81 -19.85 -6.76
C ALA A 72 1.99 -20.40 -5.34
N ILE A 73 2.99 -19.93 -4.58
CA ILE A 73 3.19 -20.33 -3.18
C ILE A 73 1.94 -20.02 -2.35
N VAL A 74 1.32 -18.86 -2.57
CA VAL A 74 0.07 -18.46 -1.91
C VAL A 74 -1.10 -19.36 -2.33
N LEU A 75 -1.26 -19.62 -3.63
CA LEU A 75 -2.32 -20.43 -4.21
C LEU A 75 -2.30 -21.85 -3.63
N PHE A 76 -1.11 -22.44 -3.48
CA PHE A 76 -0.92 -23.76 -2.88
C PHE A 76 -0.95 -23.75 -1.34
N LYS A 77 -1.35 -22.62 -0.72
CA LYS A 77 -1.45 -22.47 0.74
C LYS A 77 -0.16 -22.82 1.49
N GLN A 78 0.99 -22.55 0.87
CA GLN A 78 2.31 -22.81 1.44
C GLN A 78 2.83 -21.68 2.34
N LEU A 79 2.03 -20.65 2.59
CA LEU A 79 2.31 -19.63 3.59
C LEU A 79 1.72 -20.05 4.94
N GLY A 80 2.53 -19.90 5.99
CA GLY A 80 2.13 -20.17 7.36
C GLY A 80 2.58 -19.07 8.31
N LYS A 81 2.27 -19.26 9.58
CA LYS A 81 2.76 -18.44 10.67
C LYS A 81 3.72 -19.27 11.52
N GLY A 82 4.80 -18.64 11.97
CA GLY A 82 5.69 -19.22 12.97
C GLY A 82 5.01 -19.32 14.33
N ASN A 83 5.63 -20.08 15.22
CA ASN A 83 5.20 -20.16 16.62
C ASN A 83 5.89 -19.01 17.38
N TYR A 84 5.14 -17.98 17.76
CA TYR A 84 5.68 -16.80 18.42
C TYR A 84 5.33 -16.79 19.90
N PHE A 85 6.33 -16.49 20.71
CA PHE A 85 6.12 -16.33 22.15
C PHE A 85 5.34 -15.05 22.40
N GLU A 86 4.15 -15.16 22.97
CA GLU A 86 3.38 -14.02 23.44
C GLU A 86 3.79 -13.65 24.87
N SER A 87 4.14 -12.38 25.06
CA SER A 87 4.39 -11.86 26.40
C SER A 87 3.13 -11.96 27.26
N ALA A 88 3.30 -12.28 28.55
CA ALA A 88 2.20 -12.35 29.50
C ALA A 88 1.36 -11.05 29.50
N ILE A 89 0.05 -11.18 29.63
CA ILE A 89 -0.89 -10.04 29.61
C ILE A 89 -0.54 -9.03 30.69
N ASP A 90 -0.15 -9.51 31.89
CA ASP A 90 0.24 -8.64 33.02
C ASP A 90 1.49 -7.82 32.70
N PHE A 91 2.48 -8.42 32.00
CA PHE A 91 3.67 -7.70 31.53
C PHE A 91 3.29 -6.61 30.51
N LYS A 92 2.46 -6.95 29.52
CA LYS A 92 1.96 -5.96 28.53
C LYS A 92 1.25 -4.79 29.22
N ARG A 93 0.44 -5.09 30.23
CA ARG A 93 -0.31 -4.07 30.99
C ARG A 93 0.60 -3.18 31.84
N MET A 94 1.58 -3.76 32.55
CA MET A 94 2.55 -2.97 33.34
C MET A 94 3.37 -2.06 32.45
N GLU A 95 3.87 -2.55 31.32
CA GLU A 95 4.65 -1.76 30.37
C GLU A 95 3.82 -0.65 29.72
N ALA A 96 2.56 -0.94 29.39
CA ALA A 96 1.65 0.08 28.85
C ALA A 96 1.40 1.21 29.85
N LEU A 97 1.25 0.89 31.14
CA LEU A 97 1.12 1.91 32.20
C LEU A 97 2.42 2.68 32.43
N ARG A 98 3.58 2.02 32.31
CA ARG A 98 4.89 2.67 32.46
C ARG A 98 5.18 3.65 31.33
N ILE A 99 4.91 3.24 30.09
CA ILE A 99 5.24 4.01 28.89
C ILE A 99 4.18 5.08 28.62
N GLY A 100 2.92 4.76 28.86
CA GLY A 100 1.79 5.68 28.62
C GLY A 100 1.76 6.20 27.17
N ASN A 101 1.40 7.46 27.00
CA ASN A 101 1.25 8.09 25.68
C ASN A 101 2.57 8.29 24.91
N VAL A 102 3.73 8.12 25.56
CA VAL A 102 5.04 8.24 24.91
C VAL A 102 5.23 7.18 23.82
N ILE A 103 4.49 6.06 23.88
CA ILE A 103 4.51 5.02 22.85
C ILE A 103 4.07 5.52 21.45
N PHE A 104 3.34 6.63 21.36
CA PHE A 104 2.92 7.21 20.09
C PHE A 104 3.98 8.07 19.41
N ILE A 105 5.05 8.44 20.13
CA ILE A 105 6.12 9.30 19.58
C ILE A 105 6.77 8.66 18.33
N PRO A 106 7.16 7.37 18.30
CA PRO A 106 7.73 6.78 17.10
C PRO A 106 6.80 6.87 15.88
N ALA A 107 5.50 6.65 16.07
CA ALA A 107 4.52 6.75 14.97
C ALA A 107 4.40 8.18 14.44
N LEU A 108 4.38 9.20 15.32
CA LEU A 108 4.36 10.60 14.92
C LEU A 108 5.65 11.00 14.20
N LEU A 109 6.79 10.51 14.65
CA LEU A 109 8.10 10.79 14.02
C LEU A 109 8.13 10.26 12.58
N VAL A 110 7.55 9.09 12.29
CA VAL A 110 7.48 8.58 10.91
C VAL A 110 6.79 9.60 9.99
N GLY A 111 5.63 10.11 10.38
CA GLY A 111 4.88 11.08 9.57
C GLY A 111 5.64 12.42 9.42
N ILE A 112 6.11 12.99 10.53
CA ILE A 112 6.76 14.30 10.57
C ILE A 112 8.06 14.27 9.75
N ILE A 113 8.93 13.30 9.98
CA ILE A 113 10.23 13.22 9.30
C ILE A 113 10.04 12.92 7.81
N THR A 114 9.11 12.03 7.46
CA THR A 114 8.78 11.74 6.04
C THR A 114 8.32 13.00 5.33
N PHE A 115 7.45 13.78 5.97
CA PHE A 115 6.97 15.05 5.41
C PHE A 115 8.11 16.06 5.25
N ILE A 116 8.94 16.25 6.27
CA ILE A 116 10.07 17.20 6.23
C ILE A 116 11.03 16.81 5.09
N ILE A 117 11.45 15.54 5.02
CA ILE A 117 12.38 15.09 3.98
C ILE A 117 11.74 15.17 2.59
N GLY A 118 10.50 14.73 2.44
CA GLY A 118 9.81 14.71 1.16
C GLY A 118 9.51 16.11 0.61
N PHE A 119 9.26 17.09 1.49
CA PHE A 119 8.89 18.45 1.10
C PHE A 119 10.11 19.37 0.97
N PHE A 120 11.06 19.30 1.90
CA PHE A 120 12.20 20.24 1.97
C PHE A 120 13.48 19.70 1.30
N THR A 121 13.51 18.43 0.89
CA THR A 121 14.69 17.86 0.25
C THR A 121 14.36 17.25 -1.12
N LYS A 122 15.41 17.02 -1.93
CA LYS A 122 15.28 16.35 -3.23
C LYS A 122 15.31 14.82 -3.13
N LEU A 123 15.35 14.26 -1.91
CA LEU A 123 15.44 12.81 -1.69
C LEU A 123 14.14 12.08 -1.98
N GLY A 124 13.01 12.78 -1.89
CA GLY A 124 11.68 12.21 -2.10
C GLY A 124 11.09 11.52 -0.87
N ALA A 125 9.75 11.33 -0.89
CA ALA A 125 9.00 10.85 0.28
C ALA A 125 9.35 9.39 0.65
N LEU A 126 9.67 8.51 -0.31
CA LEU A 126 10.01 7.10 -0.02
C LEU A 126 11.33 6.96 0.72
N VAL A 127 12.36 7.75 0.35
CA VAL A 127 13.61 7.79 1.09
C VAL A 127 13.39 8.42 2.47
N GLY A 128 12.56 9.47 2.53
CA GLY A 128 12.14 10.07 3.79
C GLY A 128 11.47 9.08 4.73
N LEU A 129 10.58 8.23 4.20
CA LEU A 129 9.91 7.18 4.97
C LEU A 129 10.90 6.15 5.52
N ALA A 130 11.89 5.74 4.73
CA ALA A 130 12.91 4.80 5.20
C ALA A 130 13.75 5.38 6.34
N ILE A 131 14.24 6.60 6.19
CA ILE A 131 15.01 7.31 7.23
C ILE A 131 14.14 7.48 8.48
N ALA A 132 12.91 7.93 8.31
CA ALA A 132 11.96 8.12 9.40
C ALA A 132 11.68 6.81 10.16
N SER A 133 11.54 5.68 9.44
CA SER A 133 11.32 4.37 10.03
C SER A 133 12.51 3.88 10.87
N ILE A 134 13.74 4.13 10.40
CA ILE A 134 14.96 3.80 11.16
C ILE A 134 15.03 4.64 12.45
N ILE A 135 14.79 5.94 12.36
CA ILE A 135 14.80 6.84 13.52
C ILE A 135 13.68 6.43 14.49
N ALA A 136 12.48 6.17 13.99
CA ALA A 136 11.35 5.72 14.80
C ALA A 136 11.65 4.39 15.51
N LEU A 137 12.31 3.44 14.84
CA LEU A 137 12.74 2.18 15.45
C LEU A 137 13.75 2.44 16.58
N CYS A 138 14.75 3.29 16.37
CA CYS A 138 15.71 3.63 17.42
C CYS A 138 15.01 4.26 18.64
N VAL A 139 14.08 5.19 18.41
CA VAL A 139 13.31 5.83 19.48
C VAL A 139 12.39 4.83 20.18
N ALA A 140 11.74 3.93 19.43
CA ALA A 140 10.91 2.87 20.00
C ALA A 140 11.73 1.93 20.91
N LEU A 141 12.90 1.50 20.45
CA LEU A 141 13.82 0.67 21.24
C LEU A 141 14.29 1.38 22.52
N TYR A 142 14.57 2.67 22.42
CA TYR A 142 14.96 3.47 23.59
C TYR A 142 13.84 3.59 24.62
N ILE A 143 12.61 3.90 24.17
CA ILE A 143 11.42 4.02 25.04
C ILE A 143 11.06 2.70 25.68
N THR A 144 11.03 1.62 24.90
CA THR A 144 10.62 0.28 25.37
C THR A 144 11.74 -0.44 26.12
N LYS A 145 13.00 0.02 26.00
CA LYS A 145 14.20 -0.67 26.49
C LYS A 145 14.36 -2.08 25.90
N ALA A 146 13.77 -2.31 24.72
CA ALA A 146 13.83 -3.59 24.03
C ALA A 146 15.20 -3.82 23.37
N LYS A 147 15.59 -5.08 23.26
CA LYS A 147 16.82 -5.45 22.52
C LYS A 147 16.59 -5.47 21.03
N VAL A 148 17.59 -5.11 20.22
CA VAL A 148 17.52 -5.13 18.76
C VAL A 148 17.07 -6.50 18.22
N GLY A 149 17.51 -7.61 18.82
CA GLY A 149 17.07 -8.95 18.43
C GLY A 149 15.55 -9.17 18.55
N GLN A 150 14.90 -8.52 19.52
CA GLN A 150 13.45 -8.57 19.66
C GLN A 150 12.73 -7.90 18.50
N SER A 151 13.31 -6.83 17.91
CA SER A 151 12.75 -6.17 16.74
C SER A 151 12.71 -7.08 15.52
N PHE A 152 13.74 -7.89 15.31
CA PHE A 152 13.76 -8.87 14.22
C PHE A 152 12.72 -9.98 14.45
N HIS A 153 12.56 -10.44 15.68
CA HIS A 153 11.54 -11.43 16.01
C HIS A 153 10.12 -10.90 15.81
N GLU A 154 9.84 -9.70 16.31
CA GLU A 154 8.55 -9.04 16.11
C GLU A 154 8.31 -8.66 14.65
N GLY A 155 9.34 -8.19 13.94
CA GLY A 155 9.27 -7.89 12.51
C GLY A 155 8.86 -9.12 11.69
N ARG A 156 9.45 -10.31 11.98
CA ARG A 156 9.04 -11.56 11.35
C ARG A 156 7.59 -11.92 11.68
N ARG A 157 7.18 -11.81 12.96
CA ARG A 157 5.80 -12.05 13.40
C ARG A 157 4.80 -11.20 12.63
N LEU A 158 5.11 -9.90 12.47
CA LEU A 158 4.27 -8.97 11.71
C LEU A 158 4.24 -9.31 10.22
N LEU A 159 5.36 -9.70 9.62
CA LEU A 159 5.41 -10.13 8.21
C LEU A 159 4.61 -11.41 7.98
N ASP A 160 4.71 -12.40 8.85
CA ASP A 160 3.89 -13.61 8.76
C ASP A 160 2.39 -13.30 8.92
N ALA A 161 2.04 -12.29 9.75
CA ALA A 161 0.66 -11.83 9.87
C ALA A 161 0.15 -11.13 8.59
N ILE A 162 0.98 -10.31 7.95
CA ILE A 162 0.69 -9.65 6.66
C ILE A 162 0.59 -10.71 5.55
N GLY A 163 1.53 -11.67 5.53
CA GLY A 163 1.52 -12.83 4.65
C GLY A 163 1.39 -12.46 3.16
N TRP A 164 0.45 -13.10 2.47
CA TRP A 164 0.21 -12.94 1.03
C TRP A 164 -0.20 -11.51 0.62
N THR A 165 -0.74 -10.73 1.54
CA THR A 165 -1.18 -9.36 1.22
C THR A 165 -0.02 -8.45 0.85
N ALA A 166 1.21 -8.84 1.20
CA ALA A 166 2.42 -8.12 0.82
C ALA A 166 2.61 -7.97 -0.70
N ILE A 167 2.22 -8.98 -1.49
CA ILE A 167 2.32 -8.93 -2.97
C ILE A 167 1.04 -8.46 -3.66
N LEU A 168 -0.04 -8.25 -2.91
CA LEU A 168 -1.34 -7.90 -3.51
C LEU A 168 -1.27 -6.59 -4.30
N SER A 169 -0.56 -5.59 -3.81
CA SER A 169 -0.40 -4.32 -4.51
C SER A 169 0.26 -4.48 -5.89
N GLN A 170 1.24 -5.39 -6.02
CA GLN A 170 1.91 -5.69 -7.30
C GLN A 170 0.95 -6.40 -8.27
N LEU A 171 0.18 -7.39 -7.77
CA LEU A 171 -0.81 -8.10 -8.57
C LEU A 171 -1.90 -7.16 -9.08
N LEU A 172 -2.38 -6.25 -8.24
CA LEU A 172 -3.40 -5.27 -8.62
C LEU A 172 -2.87 -4.21 -9.59
N ALA A 173 -1.60 -3.81 -9.47
CA ALA A 173 -0.96 -2.94 -10.44
C ALA A 173 -0.85 -3.62 -11.83
N ALA A 174 -0.50 -4.91 -11.86
CA ALA A 174 -0.50 -5.70 -13.09
C ALA A 174 -1.91 -5.82 -13.70
N LEU A 175 -2.95 -6.05 -12.88
CA LEU A 175 -4.34 -6.07 -13.32
C LEU A 175 -4.74 -4.72 -13.93
N GLY A 176 -4.37 -3.61 -13.31
CA GLY A 176 -4.63 -2.27 -13.83
C GLY A 176 -3.98 -2.03 -15.19
N TYR A 177 -2.76 -2.51 -15.38
CA TYR A 177 -2.08 -2.46 -16.67
C TYR A 177 -2.80 -3.29 -17.74
N LEU A 178 -3.26 -4.50 -17.40
CA LEU A 178 -4.05 -5.36 -18.30
C LEU A 178 -5.37 -4.69 -18.70
N PHE A 179 -6.07 -4.04 -17.79
CA PHE A 179 -7.30 -3.30 -18.10
C PHE A 179 -7.04 -2.14 -19.07
N ASN A 180 -5.92 -1.46 -18.91
CA ASN A 180 -5.52 -0.41 -19.86
C ASN A 180 -5.27 -0.98 -21.27
N LEU A 181 -4.49 -2.08 -21.36
CA LEU A 181 -4.22 -2.74 -22.64
C LEU A 181 -5.49 -3.30 -23.30
N ALA A 182 -6.42 -3.83 -22.50
CA ALA A 182 -7.71 -4.34 -22.97
C ALA A 182 -8.66 -3.23 -23.43
N GLY A 183 -8.29 -1.94 -23.30
CA GLY A 183 -9.12 -0.83 -23.73
C GLY A 183 -10.35 -0.59 -22.86
N VAL A 184 -10.36 -1.07 -21.61
CA VAL A 184 -11.48 -0.90 -20.67
C VAL A 184 -11.84 0.58 -20.50
N GLY A 185 -10.85 1.49 -20.49
CA GLY A 185 -11.08 2.93 -20.42
C GLY A 185 -11.93 3.45 -21.57
N LYS A 186 -11.72 2.97 -22.81
CA LYS A 186 -12.52 3.35 -23.98
C LYS A 186 -13.97 2.85 -23.86
N LEU A 187 -14.15 1.63 -23.36
CA LEU A 187 -15.49 1.08 -23.11
C LEU A 187 -16.25 1.92 -22.07
N ILE A 188 -15.58 2.28 -20.97
CA ILE A 188 -16.16 3.15 -19.94
C ILE A 188 -16.56 4.50 -20.53
N SER A 189 -15.67 5.12 -21.31
CA SER A 189 -15.94 6.40 -21.96
C SER A 189 -17.20 6.34 -22.83
N SER A 190 -17.34 5.30 -23.67
CA SER A 190 -18.51 5.12 -24.51
C SER A 190 -19.79 4.87 -23.71
N MET A 191 -19.71 4.08 -22.64
CA MET A 191 -20.86 3.83 -21.75
C MET A 191 -21.31 5.11 -21.04
N VAL A 192 -20.36 5.87 -20.48
CA VAL A 192 -20.69 7.12 -19.79
C VAL A 192 -21.28 8.15 -20.78
N ALA A 193 -20.69 8.30 -21.97
CA ALA A 193 -21.21 9.20 -22.99
C ALA A 193 -22.60 8.82 -23.49
N SER A 194 -23.01 7.53 -23.39
CA SER A 194 -24.36 7.11 -23.77
C SER A 194 -25.43 7.39 -22.68
N ILE A 195 -25.01 7.54 -21.43
CA ILE A 195 -25.92 7.71 -20.29
C ILE A 195 -25.94 9.16 -19.79
N VAL A 196 -24.77 9.81 -19.81
CA VAL A 196 -24.58 11.16 -19.25
C VAL A 196 -24.64 12.19 -20.38
N PRO A 197 -25.63 13.13 -20.36
CA PRO A 197 -25.68 14.21 -21.34
C PRO A 197 -24.42 15.07 -21.27
N ALA A 198 -23.84 15.38 -22.44
CA ALA A 198 -22.61 16.15 -22.54
C ALA A 198 -22.71 17.57 -21.95
N ASP A 199 -23.92 18.15 -21.96
CA ASP A 199 -24.18 19.51 -21.46
C ASP A 199 -24.37 19.55 -19.91
N ASN A 200 -24.51 18.41 -19.26
CA ASN A 200 -24.76 18.36 -17.82
C ASN A 200 -23.47 18.13 -17.02
N VAL A 201 -22.78 19.23 -16.73
CA VAL A 201 -21.50 19.23 -16.00
C VAL A 201 -21.61 18.50 -14.65
N PHE A 202 -22.71 18.69 -13.92
CA PHE A 202 -22.89 18.02 -12.61
C PHE A 202 -22.92 16.49 -12.74
N LEU A 203 -23.66 15.96 -13.72
CA LEU A 203 -23.72 14.51 -13.95
C LEU A 203 -22.37 13.95 -14.42
N ILE A 204 -21.60 14.72 -15.19
CA ILE A 204 -20.23 14.31 -15.59
C ILE A 204 -19.32 14.23 -14.36
N VAL A 205 -19.38 15.22 -13.46
CA VAL A 205 -18.61 15.22 -12.21
C VAL A 205 -18.99 14.03 -11.33
N VAL A 206 -20.29 13.75 -11.18
CA VAL A 206 -20.80 12.59 -10.43
C VAL A 206 -20.27 11.28 -11.05
N ALA A 207 -20.38 11.13 -12.37
CA ALA A 207 -19.89 9.95 -13.07
C ALA A 207 -18.38 9.78 -12.92
N TYR A 208 -17.62 10.87 -12.95
CA TYR A 208 -16.17 10.86 -12.78
C TYR A 208 -15.78 10.45 -11.35
N CYS A 209 -16.34 11.08 -10.31
CA CYS A 209 -16.02 10.79 -8.92
C CYS A 209 -16.49 9.38 -8.49
N ILE A 210 -17.71 8.98 -8.87
CA ILE A 210 -18.22 7.63 -8.61
C ILE A 210 -17.42 6.60 -9.40
N GLY A 211 -17.11 6.87 -10.66
CA GLY A 211 -16.24 6.02 -11.48
C GLY A 211 -14.87 5.81 -10.83
N MET A 212 -14.25 6.88 -10.33
CA MET A 212 -12.99 6.81 -9.58
C MET A 212 -13.10 5.90 -8.36
N ALA A 213 -14.11 6.09 -7.52
CA ALA A 213 -14.30 5.26 -6.32
C ALA A 213 -14.59 3.81 -6.69
N PHE A 214 -15.50 3.55 -7.63
CA PHE A 214 -15.91 2.22 -8.06
C PHE A 214 -14.76 1.41 -8.67
N PHE A 215 -14.01 2.01 -9.61
CA PHE A 215 -12.86 1.32 -10.20
C PHE A 215 -11.72 1.11 -9.20
N THR A 216 -11.54 2.03 -8.27
CA THR A 216 -10.61 1.83 -7.16
C THR A 216 -11.04 0.66 -6.28
N MET A 217 -12.33 0.48 -6.03
CA MET A 217 -12.82 -0.69 -5.28
C MET A 217 -12.50 -2.02 -5.99
N ILE A 218 -12.60 -2.06 -7.32
CA ILE A 218 -12.27 -3.25 -8.11
C ILE A 218 -10.77 -3.49 -8.16
N MET A 219 -9.99 -2.43 -8.42
CA MET A 219 -8.54 -2.52 -8.64
C MET A 219 -7.72 -2.47 -7.34
N GLY A 220 -8.32 -2.08 -6.22
CA GLY A 220 -7.63 -1.89 -4.94
C GLY A 220 -6.58 -0.77 -4.93
N ASN A 221 -6.46 -0.01 -6.01
CA ASN A 221 -5.42 1.00 -6.21
C ASN A 221 -5.98 2.24 -6.92
N ALA A 222 -6.01 3.37 -6.20
CA ALA A 222 -6.52 4.63 -6.72
C ALA A 222 -5.67 5.20 -7.87
N PHE A 223 -4.36 4.99 -7.89
CA PHE A 223 -3.51 5.49 -8.98
C PHE A 223 -3.79 4.79 -10.30
N ALA A 224 -4.01 3.47 -10.27
CA ALA A 224 -4.35 2.70 -11.46
C ALA A 224 -5.75 3.09 -11.98
N ALA A 225 -6.73 3.23 -11.09
CA ALA A 225 -8.07 3.72 -11.43
C ALA A 225 -8.00 5.15 -11.98
N PHE A 226 -7.17 6.02 -11.40
CA PHE A 226 -7.01 7.42 -11.84
C PHE A 226 -6.55 7.49 -13.29
N ALA A 227 -5.49 6.78 -13.67
CA ALA A 227 -5.00 6.80 -15.03
C ALA A 227 -6.08 6.39 -16.03
N MET A 228 -6.88 5.38 -15.71
CA MET A 228 -7.93 4.84 -16.57
C MET A 228 -9.17 5.77 -16.63
N ILE A 229 -9.73 6.14 -15.48
CA ILE A 229 -10.98 6.90 -15.42
C ILE A 229 -10.77 8.37 -15.82
N THR A 230 -9.62 8.94 -15.49
CA THR A 230 -9.28 10.31 -15.91
C THR A 230 -9.15 10.38 -17.43
N SER A 231 -8.51 9.40 -18.07
CA SER A 231 -8.43 9.35 -19.53
C SER A 231 -9.79 9.05 -20.20
N ALA A 232 -10.67 8.32 -19.52
CA ALA A 232 -11.98 7.95 -20.04
C ALA A 232 -13.05 9.06 -19.91
N ILE A 233 -13.05 9.78 -18.79
CA ILE A 233 -14.09 10.76 -18.44
C ILE A 233 -13.48 12.14 -18.19
N GLY A 234 -12.50 12.25 -17.30
CA GLY A 234 -11.96 13.53 -16.84
C GLY A 234 -11.42 14.39 -17.97
N VAL A 235 -10.51 13.85 -18.79
CA VAL A 235 -9.89 14.58 -19.88
C VAL A 235 -10.89 14.91 -21.00
N PRO A 236 -11.62 13.95 -21.61
CA PRO A 236 -12.48 14.26 -22.74
C PRO A 236 -13.71 15.09 -22.36
N MET A 237 -14.34 14.82 -21.21
CA MET A 237 -15.62 15.46 -20.89
C MET A 237 -15.45 16.74 -20.07
N LEU A 238 -14.54 16.76 -19.07
CA LEU A 238 -14.37 17.95 -18.22
C LEU A 238 -13.30 18.90 -18.77
N VAL A 239 -12.10 18.39 -19.09
CA VAL A 239 -11.02 19.28 -19.56
C VAL A 239 -11.29 19.78 -20.97
N ALA A 240 -11.46 18.88 -21.95
CA ALA A 240 -11.66 19.24 -23.34
C ALA A 240 -13.08 19.78 -23.60
N GLY A 241 -14.10 19.21 -22.96
CA GLY A 241 -15.51 19.60 -23.17
C GLY A 241 -15.92 20.89 -22.45
N HIS A 242 -15.43 21.11 -21.24
CA HIS A 242 -15.87 22.22 -20.37
C HIS A 242 -14.73 23.12 -19.87
N GLY A 243 -13.49 22.94 -20.38
CA GLY A 243 -12.37 23.81 -20.02
C GLY A 243 -11.87 23.68 -18.58
N ALA A 244 -12.21 22.59 -17.90
CA ALA A 244 -11.82 22.36 -16.51
C ALA A 244 -10.28 22.38 -16.34
N ASN A 245 -9.80 22.97 -15.25
CA ASN A 245 -8.37 22.97 -14.93
C ASN A 245 -7.91 21.58 -14.43
N PRO A 246 -7.04 20.86 -15.17
CA PRO A 246 -6.56 19.53 -14.75
C PRO A 246 -5.85 19.54 -13.39
N ALA A 247 -5.18 20.63 -13.03
CA ALA A 247 -4.47 20.77 -11.75
C ALA A 247 -5.44 20.85 -10.55
N VAL A 248 -6.70 21.16 -10.78
CA VAL A 248 -7.76 21.21 -9.76
C VAL A 248 -8.53 19.90 -9.71
N ILE A 249 -9.06 19.45 -10.86
CA ILE A 249 -9.91 18.26 -10.90
C ILE A 249 -9.14 16.97 -10.64
N GLY A 250 -7.85 16.90 -11.03
CA GLY A 250 -7.01 15.72 -10.84
C GLY A 250 -6.85 15.32 -9.36
N PRO A 251 -6.38 16.21 -8.48
CA PRO A 251 -6.30 15.92 -7.04
C PRO A 251 -7.64 15.55 -6.41
N ILE A 252 -8.75 16.21 -6.76
CA ILE A 252 -10.08 15.91 -6.21
C ILE A 252 -10.54 14.52 -6.69
N ALA A 253 -10.31 14.17 -7.95
CA ALA A 253 -10.60 12.84 -8.47
C ALA A 253 -9.79 11.74 -7.76
N MET A 254 -8.51 12.02 -7.46
CA MET A 254 -7.68 11.11 -6.70
C MET A 254 -8.24 10.91 -5.28
N LEU A 255 -8.70 11.99 -4.61
CA LEU A 255 -9.37 11.90 -3.31
C LEU A 255 -10.67 11.09 -3.39
N ALA A 256 -11.46 11.25 -4.46
CA ALA A 256 -12.63 10.40 -4.72
C ALA A 256 -12.24 8.93 -4.92
N GLY A 257 -11.13 8.64 -5.60
CA GLY A 257 -10.55 7.30 -5.69
C GLY A 257 -10.18 6.74 -4.31
N TYR A 258 -9.55 7.52 -3.45
CA TYR A 258 -9.24 7.07 -2.08
C TYR A 258 -10.48 6.75 -1.25
N CYS A 259 -11.62 7.40 -1.49
CA CYS A 259 -12.88 6.95 -0.88
C CYS A 259 -13.21 5.50 -1.27
N GLY A 260 -12.91 5.11 -2.50
CA GLY A 260 -13.03 3.72 -2.96
C GLY A 260 -12.08 2.76 -2.23
N THR A 261 -10.84 3.16 -1.94
CA THR A 261 -9.89 2.31 -1.18
C THR A 261 -10.40 1.99 0.21
N LEU A 262 -11.11 2.91 0.86
CA LEU A 262 -11.66 2.71 2.21
C LEU A 262 -12.81 1.68 2.24
N MET A 263 -13.44 1.42 1.11
CA MET A 263 -14.64 0.58 1.00
C MET A 263 -14.38 -0.83 0.45
N THR A 264 -13.12 -1.21 0.21
CA THR A 264 -12.79 -2.48 -0.46
C THR A 264 -11.70 -3.28 0.28
N PRO A 265 -11.84 -4.60 0.40
CA PRO A 265 -10.77 -5.45 0.89
C PRO A 265 -9.59 -5.55 -0.10
N MET A 266 -9.79 -5.20 -1.38
CA MET A 266 -8.74 -5.22 -2.40
C MET A 266 -7.61 -4.22 -2.09
N ALA A 267 -7.91 -3.12 -1.40
CA ALA A 267 -6.90 -2.20 -0.86
C ALA A 267 -6.33 -2.76 0.46
N ALA A 268 -5.62 -3.89 0.37
CA ALA A 268 -5.21 -4.69 1.53
C ALA A 268 -4.37 -3.92 2.54
N ASN A 269 -3.47 -3.06 2.10
CA ASN A 269 -2.63 -2.23 2.96
C ASN A 269 -3.43 -1.26 3.85
N PHE A 270 -4.62 -0.83 3.43
CA PHE A 270 -5.50 0.03 4.22
C PHE A 270 -6.47 -0.74 5.11
N ASN A 271 -6.89 -1.94 4.71
CA ASN A 271 -8.03 -2.62 5.29
C ASN A 271 -7.69 -3.99 5.90
N ILE A 272 -6.92 -4.83 5.20
CA ILE A 272 -6.63 -6.20 5.66
C ILE A 272 -5.37 -6.23 6.53
N VAL A 273 -4.34 -5.47 6.17
CA VAL A 273 -3.12 -5.40 6.97
C VAL A 273 -3.40 -4.87 8.40
N PRO A 274 -4.15 -3.77 8.61
CA PRO A 274 -4.51 -3.34 9.95
C PRO A 274 -5.29 -4.39 10.74
N VAL A 275 -6.22 -5.11 10.11
CA VAL A 275 -6.95 -6.22 10.76
C VAL A 275 -5.99 -7.32 11.22
N ALA A 276 -5.03 -7.68 10.37
CA ALA A 276 -4.05 -8.71 10.69
C ALA A 276 -3.09 -8.27 11.82
N LEU A 277 -2.62 -7.01 11.78
CA LEU A 277 -1.70 -6.48 12.79
C LEU A 277 -2.35 -6.24 14.14
N LEU A 278 -3.65 -5.89 14.15
CA LEU A 278 -4.43 -5.66 15.38
C LEU A 278 -5.11 -6.96 15.87
N GLU A 279 -4.91 -8.08 15.19
CA GLU A 279 -5.51 -9.39 15.52
C GLU A 279 -7.03 -9.32 15.72
N MET A 280 -7.70 -8.52 14.86
CA MET A 280 -9.13 -8.29 14.95
C MET A 280 -9.93 -9.55 14.59
N LYS A 281 -10.99 -9.84 15.35
CA LYS A 281 -11.89 -10.96 15.09
C LYS A 281 -12.72 -10.77 13.82
N ASP A 282 -13.14 -9.53 13.53
CA ASP A 282 -13.90 -9.20 12.32
C ASP A 282 -12.95 -8.75 11.21
N THR A 283 -12.80 -9.59 10.20
CA THR A 283 -11.94 -9.34 9.03
C THR A 283 -12.35 -8.08 8.26
N TYR A 284 -13.63 -7.69 8.31
CA TYR A 284 -14.16 -6.50 7.65
C TYR A 284 -14.42 -5.34 8.61
N GLY A 285 -14.00 -5.44 9.87
CA GLY A 285 -14.27 -4.43 10.90
C GLY A 285 -13.75 -3.05 10.53
N VAL A 286 -12.54 -2.97 9.96
CA VAL A 286 -11.95 -1.71 9.48
C VAL A 286 -12.80 -1.10 8.35
N ILE A 287 -13.16 -1.90 7.34
CA ILE A 287 -13.99 -1.44 6.21
C ILE A 287 -15.34 -0.93 6.70
N LYS A 288 -16.03 -1.68 7.56
CA LYS A 288 -17.34 -1.28 8.11
C LYS A 288 -17.27 0.05 8.83
N ALA A 289 -16.20 0.30 9.59
CA ALA A 289 -16.00 1.56 10.28
C ALA A 289 -15.71 2.74 9.33
N GLN A 290 -15.08 2.48 8.18
CA GLN A 290 -14.67 3.50 7.22
C GLN A 290 -15.75 3.87 6.20
N ILE A 291 -16.67 2.95 5.86
CA ILE A 291 -17.72 3.19 4.84
C ILE A 291 -18.50 4.49 5.06
N PRO A 292 -19.03 4.82 6.26
CA PRO A 292 -19.78 6.06 6.44
C PRO A 292 -18.93 7.30 6.13
N VAL A 293 -17.68 7.31 6.58
CA VAL A 293 -16.77 8.42 6.33
C VAL A 293 -16.43 8.52 4.83
N ALA A 294 -16.20 7.39 4.18
CA ALA A 294 -15.89 7.34 2.74
C ALA A 294 -17.06 7.90 1.89
N ILE A 295 -18.31 7.58 2.24
CA ILE A 295 -19.50 8.09 1.54
C ILE A 295 -19.63 9.60 1.71
N VAL A 296 -19.47 10.11 2.93
CA VAL A 296 -19.51 11.56 3.20
C VAL A 296 -18.38 12.27 2.42
N MET A 297 -17.15 11.75 2.46
CA MET A 297 -16.03 12.34 1.75
C MET A 297 -16.19 12.27 0.24
N LEU A 298 -16.77 11.20 -0.31
CA LEU A 298 -17.06 11.09 -1.73
C LEU A 298 -18.09 12.17 -2.17
N THR A 299 -19.13 12.35 -1.37
CA THR A 299 -20.13 13.40 -1.61
C THR A 299 -19.49 14.78 -1.57
N LEU A 300 -18.63 15.06 -0.60
CA LEU A 300 -17.90 16.33 -0.50
C LEU A 300 -16.96 16.53 -1.71
N ASN A 301 -16.29 15.50 -2.18
CA ASN A 301 -15.42 15.58 -3.37
C ASN A 301 -16.23 15.90 -4.64
N ILE A 302 -17.44 15.34 -4.77
CA ILE A 302 -18.35 15.67 -5.89
C ILE A 302 -18.73 17.15 -5.83
N LEU A 303 -19.18 17.63 -4.66
CA LEU A 303 -19.57 19.03 -4.49
C LEU A 303 -18.40 19.99 -4.69
N LEU A 304 -17.23 19.63 -4.16
CA LEU A 304 -16.00 20.41 -4.28
C LEU A 304 -15.55 20.50 -5.74
N MET A 305 -15.55 19.38 -6.46
CA MET A 305 -15.19 19.36 -7.89
C MET A 305 -16.15 20.20 -8.71
N TYR A 306 -17.47 20.10 -8.45
CA TYR A 306 -18.48 20.89 -9.14
C TYR A 306 -18.35 22.39 -8.83
N TYR A 307 -17.96 22.75 -7.60
CA TYR A 307 -17.76 24.16 -7.21
C TYR A 307 -16.57 24.81 -7.92
N PHE A 308 -15.52 24.06 -8.23
CA PHE A 308 -14.30 24.57 -8.86
C PHE A 308 -14.30 24.45 -10.40
N LEU A 309 -15.36 23.96 -10.98
CA LEU A 309 -15.59 23.95 -12.44
C LEU A 309 -16.30 25.20 -12.91
#